data_b520d2b85a87904c8da52f714c2b3e50
#
_entry.id   b520d2b85a87904c8da52f714c2b3e50
#
_cell.length_a   1.000
_cell.length_b   1.000
_cell.length_c   1.000
_cell.angle_alpha   90.00
_cell.angle_beta   90.00
_cell.angle_gamma   90.00
#
_symmetry.space_group_name_H-M   'P 1'
#
loop_
_entity.id
_entity.type
_entity.pdbx_description
1 polymer ?
#
loop_
_entity_poly.entity_id
_entity_poly.type
_entity_poly.pdbx_seq_one_letter_code
_entity_poly.pdbx_strand_id
1 'polypeptide(L)'
;PMAGAHPAPFSFVDVRVQASILHLEVVVHSFDVAYELGVQPPNRVLEPGGLGSRGPQLVALVGDRLRISIDGEPLTLPEDGWSAPEPMAERQSVSLRTEVDLGRAPGRIAISAQMFPYDPQHQTFINVYDDGALTSQAILGGDQTSYDYFVGSRQGTFAVIQAFVPQGIHHILIGPDHLLFLIGLLLLGGAIRQLLLVITAFTIAHSITLALSLIH
;
A
#
# COMPACT_ATOMS: atom_id res chain seq x y z
N PRO A 1 -12.60 -11.46 37.19
CA PRO A 1 -12.89 -10.64 36.04
C PRO A 1 -12.22 -11.30 34.87
N MET A 2 -13.02 -11.91 33.98
CA MET A 2 -12.54 -12.43 32.72
C MET A 2 -12.17 -11.21 31.86
N ALA A 3 -10.91 -11.02 31.55
CA ALA A 3 -10.52 -10.17 30.48
C ALA A 3 -11.07 -10.81 29.16
N GLY A 4 -12.19 -10.30 28.69
CA GLY A 4 -12.69 -10.68 27.38
C GLY A 4 -11.59 -10.31 26.38
N ALA A 5 -11.09 -11.31 25.67
CA ALA A 5 -10.25 -11.04 24.51
C ALA A 5 -11.09 -10.20 23.55
N HIS A 6 -10.82 -8.90 23.46
CA HIS A 6 -11.35 -8.08 22.39
C HIS A 6 -10.82 -8.69 21.10
N PRO A 7 -11.68 -9.02 20.11
CA PRO A 7 -11.18 -9.39 18.80
C PRO A 7 -10.30 -8.23 18.34
N ALA A 8 -9.09 -8.54 17.90
CA ALA A 8 -8.19 -7.52 17.39
C ALA A 8 -8.92 -6.75 16.28
N PRO A 9 -9.12 -5.44 16.43
CA PRO A 9 -9.86 -4.66 15.45
C PRO A 9 -9.00 -4.53 14.21
N PHE A 10 -9.59 -4.78 13.04
CA PHE A 10 -8.94 -4.66 11.75
C PHE A 10 -9.66 -3.62 10.91
N SER A 11 -8.91 -2.91 10.08
CA SER A 11 -9.43 -2.11 8.99
C SER A 11 -9.12 -2.77 7.65
N PHE A 12 -9.93 -2.51 6.64
CA PHE A 12 -9.71 -2.97 5.29
C PHE A 12 -9.78 -1.78 4.35
N VAL A 13 -8.88 -1.73 3.39
CA VAL A 13 -8.87 -0.76 2.30
C VAL A 13 -8.83 -1.55 1.00
N ASP A 14 -9.96 -1.60 0.33
CA ASP A 14 -10.09 -2.18 -0.99
C ASP A 14 -9.86 -1.10 -2.03
N VAL A 15 -8.88 -1.31 -2.89
CA VAL A 15 -8.49 -0.41 -3.98
C VAL A 15 -8.78 -1.12 -5.28
N ARG A 16 -9.79 -0.66 -6.03
CA ARG A 16 -10.15 -1.24 -7.33
C ARG A 16 -9.78 -0.28 -8.43
N VAL A 17 -8.93 -0.74 -9.33
CA VAL A 17 -8.47 0.02 -10.50
C VAL A 17 -9.25 -0.44 -11.72
N GLN A 18 -9.93 0.49 -12.39
CA GLN A 18 -10.64 0.27 -13.63
C GLN A 18 -10.29 1.38 -14.62
N ALA A 19 -9.39 1.08 -15.55
CA ALA A 19 -8.85 2.06 -16.49
C ALA A 19 -8.27 3.30 -15.77
N SER A 20 -8.94 4.44 -15.80
CA SER A 20 -8.53 5.68 -15.12
C SER A 20 -9.30 5.94 -13.81
N ILE A 21 -10.20 5.04 -13.42
CA ILE A 21 -11.03 5.23 -12.23
C ILE A 21 -10.49 4.40 -11.08
N LEU A 22 -10.35 5.04 -9.94
CA LEU A 22 -9.97 4.42 -8.69
C LEU A 22 -11.18 4.38 -7.76
N HIS A 23 -11.71 3.19 -7.49
CA HIS A 23 -12.74 2.97 -6.48
C HIS A 23 -12.08 2.56 -5.18
N LEU A 24 -12.43 3.25 -4.11
CA LEU A 24 -11.96 2.96 -2.75
C LEU A 24 -13.13 2.52 -1.89
N GLU A 25 -12.94 1.43 -1.17
CA GLU A 25 -13.81 1.02 -0.08
C GLU A 25 -12.99 0.87 1.20
N VAL A 26 -13.36 1.62 2.23
CA VAL A 26 -12.71 1.57 3.53
C VAL A 26 -13.68 0.99 4.54
N VAL A 27 -13.29 -0.11 5.18
CA VAL A 27 -14.07 -0.78 6.21
C VAL A 27 -13.33 -0.66 7.53
N VAL A 28 -13.97 -0.05 8.52
CA VAL A 28 -13.39 0.20 9.84
C VAL A 28 -14.24 -0.44 10.93
N HIS A 29 -13.59 -0.96 11.97
CA HIS A 29 -14.29 -1.65 13.04
C HIS A 29 -15.09 -0.68 13.92
N SER A 30 -16.30 -1.07 14.31
CA SER A 30 -17.24 -0.21 15.04
C SER A 30 -16.71 0.27 16.40
N PHE A 31 -15.90 -0.53 17.08
CA PHE A 31 -15.27 -0.14 18.35
C PHE A 31 -14.28 1.01 18.14
N ASP A 32 -13.47 0.96 17.08
CA ASP A 32 -12.51 2.01 16.79
C ASP A 32 -13.21 3.31 16.42
N VAL A 33 -14.25 3.20 15.58
CA VAL A 33 -15.12 4.33 15.23
C VAL A 33 -15.76 4.94 16.47
N ALA A 34 -16.32 4.09 17.35
CA ALA A 34 -16.95 4.54 18.57
C ALA A 34 -15.96 5.25 19.52
N TYR A 35 -14.75 4.71 19.64
CA TYR A 35 -13.68 5.30 20.44
C TYR A 35 -13.30 6.69 19.93
N GLU A 36 -12.98 6.81 18.64
CA GLU A 36 -12.52 8.05 18.02
C GLU A 36 -13.60 9.15 17.99
N LEU A 37 -14.85 8.75 17.74
CA LEU A 37 -15.96 9.70 17.66
C LEU A 37 -16.72 9.90 18.99
N GLY A 38 -16.30 9.21 20.06
CA GLY A 38 -16.96 9.32 21.37
C GLY A 38 -18.42 8.84 21.35
N VAL A 39 -18.72 7.75 20.62
CA VAL A 39 -20.07 7.15 20.58
C VAL A 39 -20.21 6.14 21.69
N GLN A 40 -21.24 6.26 22.51
CA GLN A 40 -21.54 5.33 23.61
C GLN A 40 -23.02 4.92 23.58
N PRO A 41 -23.33 3.64 23.74
CA PRO A 41 -22.42 2.49 23.73
C PRO A 41 -21.88 2.21 22.30
N PRO A 42 -20.76 1.47 22.14
CA PRO A 42 -20.10 1.27 20.84
C PRO A 42 -20.96 0.64 19.75
N ASN A 43 -21.86 -0.29 20.12
CA ASN A 43 -22.78 -0.93 19.17
C ASN A 43 -23.76 0.05 18.50
N ARG A 44 -23.94 1.23 19.08
CA ARG A 44 -24.78 2.28 18.49
C ARG A 44 -24.30 2.74 17.12
N VAL A 45 -23.00 2.61 16.85
CA VAL A 45 -22.42 2.89 15.53
C VAL A 45 -23.05 2.03 14.43
N LEU A 46 -23.50 0.82 14.77
CA LEU A 46 -24.10 -0.14 13.83
C LEU A 46 -25.62 0.03 13.65
N GLU A 47 -26.25 0.88 14.45
CA GLU A 47 -27.68 1.16 14.31
C GLU A 47 -27.93 2.09 13.12
N PRO A 48 -29.07 1.96 12.43
CA PRO A 48 -29.46 2.92 11.40
C PRO A 48 -29.44 4.35 11.94
N GLY A 49 -28.64 5.22 11.35
CA GLY A 49 -28.46 6.58 11.84
C GLY A 49 -27.65 6.72 13.13
N GLY A 50 -27.04 5.64 13.63
CA GLY A 50 -26.28 5.63 14.90
C GLY A 50 -25.07 6.57 14.92
N LEU A 51 -24.47 6.85 13.76
CA LEU A 51 -23.46 7.89 13.60
C LEU A 51 -24.08 9.31 13.54
N GLY A 52 -25.36 9.44 13.11
CA GLY A 52 -26.05 10.73 13.01
C GLY A 52 -25.22 11.78 12.27
N SER A 53 -25.01 12.94 12.89
CA SER A 53 -24.19 14.03 12.34
C SER A 53 -22.68 13.78 12.37
N ARG A 54 -22.21 12.64 12.87
CA ARG A 54 -20.78 12.28 12.96
C ARG A 54 -20.25 11.56 11.72
N GLY A 55 -21.11 11.23 10.74
CA GLY A 55 -20.70 10.64 9.47
C GLY A 55 -19.59 11.44 8.77
N PRO A 56 -19.73 12.76 8.58
CA PRO A 56 -18.67 13.60 8.03
C PRO A 56 -17.37 13.59 8.84
N GLN A 57 -17.43 13.45 10.17
CA GLN A 57 -16.24 13.33 11.03
C GLN A 57 -15.50 12.02 10.76
N LEU A 58 -16.22 10.92 10.52
CA LEU A 58 -15.62 9.65 10.14
C LEU A 58 -14.94 9.74 8.77
N VAL A 59 -15.57 10.40 7.79
CA VAL A 59 -14.97 10.65 6.47
C VAL A 59 -13.67 11.45 6.60
N ALA A 60 -13.68 12.54 7.37
CA ALA A 60 -12.50 13.36 7.60
C ALA A 60 -11.38 12.55 8.28
N LEU A 61 -11.72 11.75 9.29
CA LEU A 61 -10.77 10.87 9.99
C LEU A 61 -10.12 9.88 9.03
N VAL A 62 -10.89 9.23 8.16
CA VAL A 62 -10.37 8.30 7.15
C VAL A 62 -9.48 9.04 6.15
N GLY A 63 -9.92 10.19 5.64
CA GLY A 63 -9.16 11.02 4.70
C GLY A 63 -7.82 11.50 5.26
N ASP A 64 -7.76 11.80 6.56
CA ASP A 64 -6.51 12.21 7.23
C ASP A 64 -5.53 11.05 7.43
N ARG A 65 -6.02 9.83 7.58
CA ARG A 65 -5.23 8.63 7.94
C ARG A 65 -4.92 7.71 6.77
N LEU A 66 -5.62 7.87 5.66
CA LEU A 66 -5.36 7.17 4.40
C LEU A 66 -4.72 8.14 3.41
N ARG A 67 -3.49 7.87 3.03
CA ARG A 67 -2.74 8.62 2.03
C ARG A 67 -2.51 7.74 0.82
N ILE A 68 -2.88 8.24 -0.34
CA ILE A 68 -2.66 7.57 -1.62
C ILE A 68 -1.85 8.50 -2.50
N SER A 69 -0.89 7.95 -3.24
CA SER A 69 -0.21 8.67 -4.31
C SER A 69 -0.21 7.84 -5.59
N ILE A 70 -0.33 8.51 -6.71
CA ILE A 70 -0.36 7.94 -8.05
C ILE A 70 0.87 8.40 -8.81
N ASP A 71 1.71 7.47 -9.23
CA ASP A 71 2.96 7.76 -9.97
C ASP A 71 3.88 8.76 -9.25
N GLY A 72 3.83 8.77 -7.90
CA GLY A 72 4.62 9.66 -7.04
C GLY A 72 3.94 10.97 -6.67
N GLU A 73 2.80 11.30 -7.27
CA GLU A 73 2.03 12.51 -6.94
C GLU A 73 0.94 12.19 -5.91
N PRO A 74 0.80 12.99 -4.84
CA PRO A 74 -0.25 12.79 -3.85
C PRO A 74 -1.64 12.90 -4.48
N LEU A 75 -2.50 11.92 -4.19
CA LEU A 75 -3.91 11.95 -4.58
C LEU A 75 -4.73 12.64 -3.49
N THR A 76 -5.38 13.74 -3.84
CA THR A 76 -6.36 14.38 -2.96
C THR A 76 -7.67 13.61 -3.02
N LEU A 77 -8.06 12.99 -1.91
CA LEU A 77 -9.37 12.34 -1.79
C LEU A 77 -10.45 13.42 -1.66
N PRO A 78 -11.60 13.28 -2.35
CA PRO A 78 -12.67 14.28 -2.29
C PRO A 78 -13.27 14.32 -0.88
N GLU A 79 -13.51 15.52 -0.36
CA GLU A 79 -14.20 15.69 0.92
C GLU A 79 -15.69 15.31 0.81
N ASP A 80 -16.35 15.69 -0.28
CA ASP A 80 -17.79 15.51 -0.52
C ASP A 80 -18.12 14.27 -1.39
N GLY A 81 -17.11 13.51 -1.83
CA GLY A 81 -17.29 12.38 -2.75
C GLY A 81 -17.49 11.02 -2.07
N TRP A 82 -17.55 10.98 -0.74
CA TRP A 82 -17.73 9.74 -0.01
C TRP A 82 -19.22 9.38 0.13
N SER A 83 -19.50 8.06 0.08
CA SER A 83 -20.83 7.57 0.45
C SER A 83 -21.12 7.86 1.92
N ALA A 84 -22.40 7.90 2.27
CA ALA A 84 -22.77 7.86 3.68
C ALA A 84 -22.20 6.59 4.33
N PRO A 85 -21.73 6.66 5.60
CA PRO A 85 -21.24 5.49 6.31
C PRO A 85 -22.31 4.40 6.38
N GLU A 86 -21.99 3.21 5.87
CA GLU A 86 -22.89 2.06 5.84
C GLU A 86 -22.53 1.07 6.95
N PRO A 87 -23.44 0.81 7.92
CA PRO A 87 -23.17 -0.17 8.96
C PRO A 87 -23.24 -1.61 8.43
N MET A 88 -22.22 -2.40 8.78
CA MET A 88 -22.08 -3.82 8.45
C MET A 88 -22.19 -4.62 9.76
N ALA A 89 -23.40 -4.87 10.24
CA ALA A 89 -23.64 -5.47 11.56
C ALA A 89 -22.97 -6.85 11.73
N GLU A 90 -22.99 -7.69 10.69
CA GLU A 90 -22.39 -9.03 10.72
C GLU A 90 -20.86 -8.99 10.91
N ARG A 91 -20.21 -7.91 10.45
CA ARG A 91 -18.76 -7.70 10.57
C ARG A 91 -18.39 -6.75 11.69
N GLN A 92 -19.37 -6.24 12.43
CA GLN A 92 -19.16 -5.21 13.44
C GLN A 92 -18.35 -4.01 12.91
N SER A 93 -18.63 -3.58 11.70
CA SER A 93 -17.83 -2.59 10.97
C SER A 93 -18.70 -1.56 10.26
N VAL A 94 -18.09 -0.51 9.80
CA VAL A 94 -18.70 0.54 8.96
C VAL A 94 -17.93 0.64 7.67
N SER A 95 -18.63 0.65 6.54
CA SER A 95 -18.06 0.83 5.20
C SER A 95 -18.26 2.26 4.71
N LEU A 96 -17.24 2.78 4.05
CA LEU A 96 -17.21 4.07 3.35
C LEU A 96 -16.68 3.83 1.95
N ARG A 97 -17.30 4.44 0.92
CA ARG A 97 -16.87 4.30 -0.47
C ARG A 97 -16.68 5.66 -1.11
N THR A 98 -15.67 5.74 -1.96
CA THR A 98 -15.46 6.89 -2.83
C THR A 98 -14.88 6.46 -4.17
N GLU A 99 -14.98 7.33 -5.14
CA GLU A 99 -14.48 7.13 -6.50
C GLU A 99 -13.70 8.37 -6.93
N VAL A 100 -12.55 8.15 -7.57
CA VAL A 100 -11.71 9.24 -8.08
C VAL A 100 -11.31 8.93 -9.51
N ASP A 101 -11.61 9.87 -10.43
CA ASP A 101 -11.10 9.80 -11.79
C ASP A 101 -9.66 10.36 -11.82
N LEU A 102 -8.72 9.53 -12.20
CA LEU A 102 -7.30 9.86 -12.29
C LEU A 102 -6.96 10.55 -13.63
N GLY A 103 -7.92 10.60 -14.58
CA GLY A 103 -7.71 11.11 -15.93
C GLY A 103 -6.80 10.28 -16.83
N ARG A 104 -6.11 9.29 -16.25
CA ARG A 104 -5.22 8.34 -16.94
C ARG A 104 -5.08 7.05 -16.15
N ALA A 105 -4.69 5.96 -16.82
CA ALA A 105 -4.37 4.74 -16.14
C ALA A 105 -3.13 4.91 -15.24
N PRO A 106 -3.18 4.49 -13.97
CA PRO A 106 -2.04 4.59 -13.06
C PRO A 106 -0.95 3.57 -13.41
N GLY A 107 0.31 3.91 -13.15
CA GLY A 107 1.43 2.99 -13.23
C GLY A 107 1.81 2.43 -11.87
N ARG A 108 1.87 3.30 -10.84
CA ARG A 108 2.18 2.96 -9.46
C ARG A 108 1.14 3.58 -8.54
N ILE A 109 0.65 2.80 -7.61
CA ILE A 109 -0.23 3.25 -6.53
C ILE A 109 0.51 3.01 -5.23
N ALA A 110 0.87 4.06 -4.51
CA ALA A 110 1.42 3.95 -3.17
C ALA A 110 0.33 4.27 -2.16
N ILE A 111 0.14 3.37 -1.19
CA ILE A 111 -0.89 3.46 -0.17
C ILE A 111 -0.20 3.51 1.18
N SER A 112 -0.51 4.52 1.99
CA SER A 112 -0.07 4.59 3.37
C SER A 112 -1.29 4.76 4.26
N ALA A 113 -1.39 3.94 5.30
CA ALA A 113 -2.51 3.96 6.22
C ALA A 113 -2.05 3.67 7.65
N GLN A 114 -2.48 4.55 8.56
CA GLN A 114 -2.38 4.35 10.00
C GLN A 114 -3.74 4.69 10.61
N MET A 115 -4.69 3.77 10.43
CA MET A 115 -6.10 4.06 10.67
C MET A 115 -6.41 4.41 12.13
N PHE A 116 -5.83 3.67 13.08
CA PHE A 116 -6.08 3.88 14.51
C PHE A 116 -4.78 3.90 15.31
N PRO A 117 -4.04 5.04 15.32
CA PRO A 117 -2.72 5.15 15.94
C PRO A 117 -2.74 5.02 17.47
N TYR A 118 -3.91 5.08 18.11
CA TYR A 118 -4.04 4.83 19.55
C TYR A 118 -3.85 3.35 19.93
N ASP A 119 -4.07 2.44 18.97
CA ASP A 119 -3.81 1.01 19.12
C ASP A 119 -2.59 0.57 18.31
N PRO A 120 -1.43 0.34 18.95
CA PRO A 120 -0.21 -0.09 18.25
C PRO A 120 -0.32 -1.47 17.57
N GLN A 121 -1.31 -2.28 17.93
CA GLN A 121 -1.56 -3.60 17.35
C GLN A 121 -2.58 -3.56 16.20
N HIS A 122 -3.16 -2.39 15.94
CA HIS A 122 -4.13 -2.24 14.85
C HIS A 122 -3.48 -2.56 13.49
N GLN A 123 -4.16 -3.40 12.71
CA GLN A 123 -3.72 -3.77 11.37
C GLN A 123 -4.72 -3.29 10.32
N THR A 124 -4.20 -2.80 9.21
CA THR A 124 -4.99 -2.40 8.04
C THR A 124 -4.64 -3.32 6.87
N PHE A 125 -5.63 -4.06 6.41
CA PHE A 125 -5.51 -4.95 5.25
C PHE A 125 -5.75 -4.13 3.98
N ILE A 126 -4.79 -4.16 3.08
CA ILE A 126 -4.89 -3.53 1.77
C ILE A 126 -5.16 -4.63 0.74
N ASN A 127 -6.26 -4.52 0.01
CA ASN A 127 -6.59 -5.41 -1.09
C ASN A 127 -6.60 -4.59 -2.38
N VAL A 128 -5.81 -4.98 -3.37
CA VAL A 128 -5.79 -4.31 -4.67
C VAL A 128 -6.41 -5.22 -5.72
N TYR A 129 -7.39 -4.67 -6.41
CA TYR A 129 -8.08 -5.33 -7.51
C TYR A 129 -7.74 -4.58 -8.81
N ASP A 130 -7.28 -5.30 -9.81
CA ASP A 130 -7.00 -4.79 -11.15
C ASP A 130 -7.89 -5.56 -12.14
N ASP A 131 -8.65 -4.83 -12.97
CA ASP A 131 -9.65 -5.40 -13.88
C ASP A 131 -10.61 -6.39 -13.20
N GLY A 132 -11.00 -6.10 -11.96
CA GLY A 132 -11.95 -6.88 -11.17
C GLY A 132 -11.38 -8.13 -10.49
N ALA A 133 -10.11 -8.48 -10.72
CA ALA A 133 -9.44 -9.59 -10.04
C ALA A 133 -8.63 -9.07 -8.83
N LEU A 134 -8.64 -9.80 -7.71
CA LEU A 134 -7.75 -9.54 -6.60
C LEU A 134 -6.31 -9.90 -7.02
N THR A 135 -5.48 -8.88 -7.17
CA THR A 135 -4.11 -9.03 -7.70
C THR A 135 -3.05 -8.93 -6.62
N SER A 136 -3.34 -8.24 -5.52
CA SER A 136 -2.38 -8.11 -4.43
C SER A 136 -3.06 -7.85 -3.09
N GLN A 137 -2.37 -8.28 -2.03
CA GLN A 137 -2.77 -8.05 -0.65
C GLN A 137 -1.54 -7.66 0.18
N ALA A 138 -1.73 -6.73 1.10
CA ALA A 138 -0.71 -6.33 2.07
C ALA A 138 -1.35 -6.07 3.43
N ILE A 139 -0.56 -6.14 4.48
CA ILE A 139 -0.97 -5.80 5.84
C ILE A 139 -0.09 -4.65 6.31
N LEU A 140 -0.72 -3.53 6.65
CA LEU A 140 -0.06 -2.37 7.25
C LEU A 140 -0.31 -2.38 8.75
N GLY A 141 0.73 -2.11 9.51
CA GLY A 141 0.71 -2.04 10.97
C GLY A 141 2.12 -2.10 11.55
N GLY A 142 2.32 -1.64 12.76
CA GLY A 142 3.64 -1.56 13.37
C GLY A 142 4.60 -0.71 12.54
N ASP A 143 5.72 -1.32 12.11
CA ASP A 143 6.76 -0.62 11.33
C ASP A 143 6.43 -0.50 9.84
N GLN A 144 5.48 -1.28 9.33
CA GLN A 144 5.07 -1.24 7.93
C GLN A 144 3.81 -0.39 7.76
N THR A 145 3.98 0.88 7.45
CA THR A 145 2.87 1.83 7.30
C THR A 145 2.53 2.17 5.85
N SER A 146 3.25 1.61 4.88
CA SER A 146 3.04 1.88 3.45
C SER A 146 3.22 0.63 2.59
N TYR A 147 2.54 0.63 1.45
CA TYR A 147 2.57 -0.43 0.45
C TYR A 147 2.54 0.17 -0.95
N ASP A 148 3.39 -0.34 -1.85
CA ASP A 148 3.47 0.05 -3.24
C ASP A 148 2.90 -1.06 -4.14
N TYR A 149 1.95 -0.70 -5.00
CA TYR A 149 1.41 -1.56 -6.03
C TYR A 149 1.75 -1.03 -7.42
N PHE A 150 2.24 -1.89 -8.30
CA PHE A 150 2.49 -1.58 -9.70
C PHE A 150 1.42 -2.24 -10.55
N VAL A 151 0.64 -1.41 -11.24
CA VAL A 151 -0.47 -1.87 -12.09
C VAL A 151 0.07 -2.70 -13.25
N GLY A 152 -0.62 -3.81 -13.61
CA GLY A 152 -0.22 -4.73 -14.68
C GLY A 152 -0.34 -4.15 -16.09
N SER A 153 -0.02 -2.88 -16.29
CA SER A 153 -0.10 -2.14 -17.54
C SER A 153 1.29 -1.75 -18.09
N ARG A 154 1.35 -1.16 -19.29
CA ARG A 154 2.59 -0.57 -19.82
C ARG A 154 3.10 0.57 -18.93
N GLN A 155 2.20 1.36 -18.36
CA GLN A 155 2.52 2.41 -17.38
C GLN A 155 3.15 1.81 -16.13
N GLY A 156 2.59 0.70 -15.62
CA GLY A 156 3.15 -0.03 -14.49
C GLY A 156 4.54 -0.58 -14.78
N THR A 157 4.76 -1.18 -15.95
CA THR A 157 6.10 -1.65 -16.35
C THR A 157 7.10 -0.49 -16.39
N PHE A 158 6.72 0.66 -16.94
CA PHE A 158 7.59 1.84 -16.95
C PHE A 158 7.85 2.38 -15.54
N ALA A 159 6.83 2.41 -14.67
CA ALA A 159 6.95 2.82 -13.27
C ALA A 159 7.91 1.90 -12.48
N VAL A 160 7.86 0.58 -12.71
CA VAL A 160 8.81 -0.38 -12.15
C VAL A 160 10.23 -0.05 -12.58
N ILE A 161 10.48 0.15 -13.90
CA ILE A 161 11.79 0.50 -14.41
C ILE A 161 12.29 1.79 -13.76
N GLN A 162 11.45 2.82 -13.72
CA GLN A 162 11.78 4.12 -13.14
C GLN A 162 12.09 4.05 -11.64
N ALA A 163 11.40 3.19 -10.89
CA ALA A 163 11.61 3.03 -9.46
C ALA A 163 12.88 2.21 -9.16
N PHE A 164 13.09 1.09 -9.87
CA PHE A 164 14.12 0.12 -9.49
C PHE A 164 15.48 0.35 -10.18
N VAL A 165 15.52 0.94 -11.38
CA VAL A 165 16.81 1.19 -12.07
C VAL A 165 17.70 2.15 -11.29
N PRO A 166 17.21 3.32 -10.79
CA PRO A 166 18.04 4.20 -9.97
C PRO A 166 18.50 3.54 -8.66
N GLN A 167 17.63 2.76 -8.03
CA GLN A 167 17.99 2.03 -6.80
C GLN A 167 19.07 0.98 -7.07
N GLY A 168 18.97 0.24 -8.18
CA GLY A 168 19.99 -0.72 -8.59
C GLY A 168 21.34 -0.06 -8.87
N ILE A 169 21.35 1.08 -9.59
CA ILE A 169 22.56 1.87 -9.82
C ILE A 169 23.17 2.36 -8.50
N HIS A 170 22.35 2.91 -7.63
CA HIS A 170 22.77 3.38 -6.31
C HIS A 170 23.35 2.25 -5.45
N HIS A 171 22.71 1.08 -5.45
CA HIS A 171 23.19 -0.11 -4.73
C HIS A 171 24.58 -0.54 -5.21
N ILE A 172 24.79 -0.59 -6.54
CA ILE A 172 26.08 -0.95 -7.14
C ILE A 172 27.17 0.08 -6.78
N LEU A 173 26.85 1.36 -6.79
CA LEU A 173 27.81 2.43 -6.53
C LEU A 173 28.20 2.57 -5.05
N ILE A 174 27.30 2.19 -4.11
CA ILE A 174 27.57 2.28 -2.66
C ILE A 174 28.07 0.96 -2.09
N GLY A 175 27.76 -0.18 -2.73
CA GLY A 175 28.18 -1.49 -2.26
C GLY A 175 29.71 -1.65 -2.31
N PRO A 176 30.43 -1.70 -1.16
CA PRO A 176 31.89 -1.82 -1.16
C PRO A 176 32.36 -3.10 -1.86
N ASP A 177 31.58 -4.17 -1.77
CA ASP A 177 31.89 -5.45 -2.42
C ASP A 177 31.87 -5.33 -3.96
N HIS A 178 30.91 -4.59 -4.50
CA HIS A 178 30.81 -4.33 -5.96
C HIS A 178 31.94 -3.44 -6.44
N LEU A 179 32.30 -2.40 -5.67
CA LEU A 179 33.40 -1.51 -6.01
C LEU A 179 34.75 -2.24 -5.93
N LEU A 180 34.98 -3.06 -4.90
CA LEU A 180 36.20 -3.87 -4.77
C LEU A 180 36.32 -4.90 -5.89
N PHE A 181 35.19 -5.53 -6.28
CA PHE A 181 35.14 -6.43 -7.42
C PHE A 181 35.51 -5.72 -8.72
N LEU A 182 34.92 -4.55 -9.00
CA LEU A 182 35.23 -3.75 -10.18
C LEU A 182 36.70 -3.30 -10.19
N ILE A 183 37.23 -2.84 -9.07
CA ILE A 183 38.63 -2.45 -8.93
C ILE A 183 39.54 -3.66 -9.19
N GLY A 184 39.23 -4.81 -8.59
CA GLY A 184 39.97 -6.06 -8.79
C GLY A 184 40.00 -6.47 -10.27
N LEU A 185 38.88 -6.34 -10.97
CA LEU A 185 38.76 -6.62 -12.39
C LEU A 185 39.59 -5.66 -13.25
N LEU A 186 39.61 -4.37 -12.89
CA LEU A 186 40.41 -3.33 -13.57
C LEU A 186 41.91 -3.57 -13.34
N LEU A 187 42.30 -4.00 -12.15
CA LEU A 187 43.71 -4.30 -11.84
C LEU A 187 44.24 -5.56 -12.55
N LEU A 188 43.38 -6.53 -12.84
CA LEU A 188 43.75 -7.73 -13.60
C LEU A 188 44.13 -7.41 -15.03
N GLY A 189 43.74 -6.23 -15.55
CA GLY A 189 44.03 -5.80 -16.93
C GLY A 189 43.30 -6.67 -17.96
N GLY A 190 43.08 -6.14 -19.13
CA GLY A 190 42.47 -6.90 -20.22
C GLY A 190 41.79 -5.97 -21.23
N ALA A 191 41.40 -6.52 -22.37
CA ALA A 191 40.61 -5.77 -23.32
C ALA A 191 39.24 -5.41 -22.73
N ILE A 192 38.78 -4.18 -22.98
CA ILE A 192 37.46 -3.69 -22.51
C ILE A 192 36.33 -4.68 -22.84
N ARG A 193 36.41 -5.38 -23.95
CA ARG A 193 35.45 -6.41 -24.33
C ARG A 193 35.40 -7.58 -23.36
N GLN A 194 36.54 -8.01 -22.82
CA GLN A 194 36.60 -9.10 -21.83
C GLN A 194 36.03 -8.64 -20.50
N LEU A 195 36.33 -7.41 -20.09
CA LEU A 195 35.80 -6.78 -18.92
C LEU A 195 34.24 -6.72 -18.96
N LEU A 196 33.68 -6.25 -20.08
CA LEU A 196 32.22 -6.20 -20.28
C LEU A 196 31.59 -7.59 -20.23
N LEU A 197 32.22 -8.62 -20.82
CA LEU A 197 31.72 -9.99 -20.77
C LEU A 197 31.66 -10.54 -19.33
N VAL A 198 32.69 -10.28 -18.55
CA VAL A 198 32.76 -10.75 -17.14
C VAL A 198 31.71 -10.04 -16.29
N ILE A 199 31.57 -8.71 -16.43
CA ILE A 199 30.56 -7.95 -15.71
C ILE A 199 29.15 -8.43 -16.09
N THR A 200 28.88 -8.64 -17.36
CA THR A 200 27.58 -9.12 -17.85
C THR A 200 27.27 -10.52 -17.30
N ALA A 201 28.24 -11.45 -17.36
CA ALA A 201 28.06 -12.80 -16.84
C ALA A 201 27.80 -12.80 -15.33
N PHE A 202 28.53 -11.97 -14.58
CA PHE A 202 28.32 -11.79 -13.13
C PHE A 202 26.92 -11.24 -12.83
N THR A 203 26.48 -10.20 -13.54
CA THR A 203 25.15 -9.59 -13.34
C THR A 203 24.03 -10.58 -13.63
N ILE A 204 24.15 -11.39 -14.68
CA ILE A 204 23.17 -12.42 -15.02
C ILE A 204 23.13 -13.48 -13.92
N ALA A 205 24.28 -14.00 -13.50
CA ALA A 205 24.37 -15.01 -12.46
C ALA A 205 23.77 -14.51 -11.11
N HIS A 206 24.10 -13.27 -10.74
CA HIS A 206 23.56 -12.64 -9.53
C HIS A 206 22.03 -12.44 -9.60
N SER A 207 21.51 -11.99 -10.75
CA SER A 207 20.08 -11.84 -10.97
C SER A 207 19.33 -13.17 -10.88
N ILE A 208 19.90 -14.25 -11.38
CA ILE A 208 19.33 -15.60 -11.29
C ILE A 208 19.30 -16.08 -9.83
N THR A 209 20.38 -15.87 -9.08
CA THR A 209 20.42 -16.28 -7.65
C THR A 209 19.43 -15.50 -6.81
N LEU A 210 19.26 -14.19 -7.06
CA LEU A 210 18.25 -13.38 -6.39
C LEU A 210 16.83 -13.85 -6.74
N ALA A 211 16.54 -14.12 -8.01
CA ALA A 211 15.22 -14.62 -8.42
C ALA A 211 14.91 -15.97 -7.75
N LEU A 212 15.90 -16.87 -7.63
CA LEU A 212 15.71 -18.16 -6.96
C LEU A 212 15.53 -18.01 -5.44
N SER A 213 16.17 -17.04 -4.80
CA SER A 213 16.04 -16.78 -3.36
C SER A 213 14.67 -16.19 -2.99
N LEU A 214 13.97 -15.54 -3.94
CA LEU A 214 12.63 -15.00 -3.77
C LEU A 214 11.52 -16.08 -3.91
N ILE A 215 11.85 -17.25 -4.45
CA ILE A 215 10.90 -18.36 -4.67
C ILE A 215 10.94 -19.35 -3.49
N HIS A 216 11.88 -19.23 -2.58
CA HIS A 216 12.02 -20.02 -1.37
C HIS A 216 11.75 -19.19 -0.13
#